data_e4a13744cfba6c8dff21e8a1d64b662c
#
_entry.id   e4a13744cfba6c8dff21e8a1d64b662c
#
_cell.length_a   1.000
_cell.length_b   1.000
_cell.length_c   1.000
_cell.angle_alpha   90.00
_cell.angle_beta   90.00
_cell.angle_gamma   90.00
#
_symmetry.space_group_name_H-M   'P 1'
#
loop_
_entity.id
_entity.type
_entity.pdbx_description
1 polymer ?
#
loop_
_entity_poly.entity_id
_entity_poly.type
_entity_poly.pdbx_seq_one_letter_code
_entity_poly.pdbx_strand_id
1 'polypeptide(L)'
;MLAIIDGNAGLRRAVGVVWPRAAIQRCCVHKLRNLERKAPKHALAEIRDDFHRIVYAANTDTARTAYAAFERTWSKRCPGVVTSLREGGDEVLTFFRFPKAQWKTLRTTNTIERLHEEFRRRVKTQGSLPSEGAAVVLLFSLVATEQIKLRRIDGWQKIATVLSQHTAVAA
;
A
#
# COMPACT_ATOMS: atom_id res chain seq x y z
N MET A 1 -8.64 7.16 -10.02
CA MET A 1 -8.75 6.31 -8.81
C MET A 1 -7.39 5.70 -8.48
N LEU A 2 -7.06 5.49 -7.20
CA LEU A 2 -5.86 4.81 -6.74
C LEU A 2 -6.26 3.58 -5.94
N ALA A 3 -5.64 2.42 -6.22
CA ALA A 3 -5.75 1.20 -5.44
C ALA A 3 -4.40 0.93 -4.75
N ILE A 4 -4.41 0.73 -3.42
CA ILE A 4 -3.22 0.38 -2.65
C ILE A 4 -3.33 -1.10 -2.31
N ILE A 5 -2.37 -1.91 -2.77
CA ILE A 5 -2.41 -3.37 -2.62
C ILE A 5 -1.14 -3.91 -1.95
N ASP A 6 -1.27 -5.03 -1.26
CA ASP A 6 -0.17 -5.76 -0.61
C ASP A 6 0.72 -6.52 -1.60
N GLY A 7 0.22 -6.70 -2.84
CA GLY A 7 0.89 -7.40 -3.92
C GLY A 7 0.39 -8.80 -4.18
N ASN A 8 -0.79 -9.11 -3.71
CA ASN A 8 -1.49 -10.30 -4.14
C ASN A 8 -1.81 -10.19 -5.65
N ALA A 9 -1.35 -11.15 -6.44
CA ALA A 9 -1.51 -11.15 -7.90
C ALA A 9 -2.99 -11.25 -8.32
N GLY A 10 -3.80 -11.99 -7.56
CA GLY A 10 -5.26 -12.09 -7.80
C GLY A 10 -5.95 -10.76 -7.58
N LEU A 11 -5.64 -10.07 -6.48
CA LEU A 11 -6.19 -8.74 -6.20
C LEU A 11 -5.75 -7.72 -7.26
N ARG A 12 -4.48 -7.75 -7.68
CA ARG A 12 -3.99 -6.89 -8.77
C ARG A 12 -4.76 -7.12 -10.06
N ARG A 13 -5.02 -8.39 -10.42
CA ARG A 13 -5.82 -8.75 -11.60
C ARG A 13 -7.27 -8.28 -11.46
N ALA A 14 -7.89 -8.49 -10.31
CA ALA A 14 -9.27 -8.03 -10.05
C ALA A 14 -9.40 -6.51 -10.18
N VAL A 15 -8.46 -5.74 -9.62
CA VAL A 15 -8.40 -4.28 -9.79
C VAL A 15 -8.29 -3.90 -11.26
N GLY A 16 -7.44 -4.58 -12.05
CA GLY A 16 -7.29 -4.32 -13.48
C GLY A 16 -8.54 -4.62 -14.30
N VAL A 17 -9.33 -5.60 -13.90
CA VAL A 17 -10.60 -5.94 -14.56
C VAL A 17 -11.71 -4.96 -14.20
N VAL A 18 -11.88 -4.67 -12.90
CA VAL A 18 -13.00 -3.83 -12.41
C VAL A 18 -12.73 -2.34 -12.63
N TRP A 19 -11.46 -1.93 -12.49
CA TRP A 19 -11.04 -0.53 -12.61
C TRP A 19 -9.78 -0.39 -13.47
N PRO A 20 -9.86 -0.62 -14.78
CA PRO A 20 -8.69 -0.68 -15.67
C PRO A 20 -7.86 0.61 -15.73
N ARG A 21 -8.47 1.75 -15.36
CA ARG A 21 -7.77 3.06 -15.28
C ARG A 21 -7.27 3.41 -13.87
N ALA A 22 -7.40 2.52 -12.90
CA ALA A 22 -6.88 2.78 -11.56
C ALA A 22 -5.35 2.74 -11.54
N ALA A 23 -4.73 3.76 -10.97
CA ALA A 23 -3.33 3.68 -10.59
C ALA A 23 -3.17 2.67 -9.46
N ILE A 24 -2.12 1.86 -9.51
CA ILE A 24 -1.81 0.88 -8.48
C ILE A 24 -0.61 1.38 -7.68
N GLN A 25 -0.73 1.38 -6.36
CA GLN A 25 0.35 1.56 -5.41
C GLN A 25 0.63 0.24 -4.69
N ARG A 26 1.85 -0.22 -4.77
CA ARG A 26 2.33 -1.35 -3.98
C ARG A 26 2.58 -0.91 -2.54
N CYS A 27 1.99 -1.60 -1.56
CA CYS A 27 2.26 -1.31 -0.14
C CYS A 27 3.75 -1.45 0.17
N CYS A 28 4.38 -0.35 0.59
CA CYS A 28 5.82 -0.31 0.87
C CYS A 28 6.19 -1.19 2.09
N VAL A 29 5.30 -1.29 3.09
CA VAL A 29 5.54 -2.15 4.27
C VAL A 29 5.59 -3.63 3.87
N HIS A 30 4.61 -4.09 3.09
CA HIS A 30 4.60 -5.46 2.59
C HIS A 30 5.77 -5.72 1.63
N LYS A 31 6.13 -4.74 0.79
CA LYS A 31 7.29 -4.89 -0.09
C LYS A 31 8.58 -5.04 0.71
N LEU A 32 8.80 -4.22 1.73
CA LEU A 32 9.96 -4.35 2.61
C LEU A 32 10.03 -5.74 3.25
N ARG A 33 8.92 -6.22 3.84
CA ARG A 33 8.85 -7.58 4.41
C ARG A 33 9.20 -8.67 3.38
N ASN A 34 8.79 -8.49 2.13
CA ASN A 34 9.12 -9.44 1.06
C ASN A 34 10.62 -9.41 0.70
N LEU A 35 11.25 -8.22 0.71
CA LEU A 35 12.70 -8.08 0.52
C LEU A 35 13.45 -8.77 1.66
N GLU A 36 13.06 -8.49 2.91
CA GLU A 36 13.67 -9.08 4.10
C GLU A 36 13.60 -10.62 4.10
N ARG A 37 12.49 -11.20 3.63
CA ARG A 37 12.35 -12.68 3.50
C ARG A 37 13.30 -13.30 2.48
N LYS A 38 13.83 -12.53 1.54
CA LYS A 38 14.79 -12.98 0.52
C LYS A 38 16.23 -12.65 0.89
N ALA A 39 16.45 -11.97 2.00
CA ALA A 39 17.74 -11.49 2.46
C ALA A 39 18.34 -12.37 3.55
N PRO A 40 19.67 -12.54 3.59
CA PRO A 40 20.35 -13.17 4.72
C PRO A 40 20.29 -12.23 5.94
N LYS A 41 20.28 -12.82 7.14
CA LYS A 41 20.09 -12.08 8.40
C LYS A 41 21.05 -10.89 8.58
N HIS A 42 22.32 -11.05 8.20
CA HIS A 42 23.33 -10.01 8.34
C HIS A 42 23.12 -8.80 7.41
N ALA A 43 22.33 -8.93 6.34
CA ALA A 43 22.08 -7.86 5.38
C ALA A 43 20.74 -7.13 5.63
N LEU A 44 19.93 -7.59 6.57
CA LEU A 44 18.57 -7.05 6.78
C LEU A 44 18.55 -5.55 7.08
N ALA A 45 19.46 -5.08 7.94
CA ALA A 45 19.52 -3.66 8.31
C ALA A 45 19.90 -2.78 7.10
N GLU A 46 20.92 -3.16 6.35
CA GLU A 46 21.39 -2.44 5.17
C GLU A 46 20.32 -2.40 4.05
N ILE A 47 19.65 -3.52 3.80
CA ILE A 47 18.53 -3.62 2.84
C ILE A 47 17.37 -2.70 3.25
N ARG A 48 17.03 -2.69 4.53
CA ARG A 48 15.97 -1.81 5.07
C ARG A 48 16.31 -0.35 4.86
N ASP A 49 17.54 0.05 5.20
CA ASP A 49 18.00 1.43 5.07
C ASP A 49 18.03 1.88 3.61
N ASP A 50 18.51 1.02 2.71
CA ASP A 50 18.55 1.32 1.28
C ASP A 50 17.12 1.40 0.69
N PHE A 51 16.20 0.51 1.11
CA PHE A 51 14.79 0.61 0.70
C PHE A 51 14.11 1.86 1.28
N HIS A 52 14.43 2.26 2.50
CA HIS A 52 13.93 3.50 3.10
C HIS A 52 14.40 4.73 2.31
N ARG A 53 15.63 4.74 1.77
CA ARG A 53 16.08 5.82 0.88
C ARG A 53 15.20 5.97 -0.36
N ILE A 54 14.62 4.88 -0.86
CA ILE A 54 13.67 4.92 -1.98
C ILE A 54 12.35 5.53 -1.53
N VAL A 55 11.70 4.96 -0.51
CA VAL A 55 10.31 5.29 -0.14
C VAL A 55 10.17 6.56 0.69
N TYR A 56 11.27 7.08 1.26
CA TYR A 56 11.33 8.35 2.00
C TYR A 56 12.05 9.46 1.23
N ALA A 57 12.34 9.26 -0.05
CA ALA A 57 12.95 10.27 -0.90
C ALA A 57 12.12 11.56 -0.96
N ALA A 58 12.77 12.67 -1.23
CA ALA A 58 12.14 13.99 -1.29
C ALA A 58 11.19 14.15 -2.49
N ASN A 59 11.47 13.45 -3.59
CA ASN A 59 10.71 13.46 -4.84
C ASN A 59 10.95 12.18 -5.65
N THR A 60 10.25 12.04 -6.78
CA THR A 60 10.31 10.88 -7.67
C THR A 60 11.72 10.65 -8.23
N ASP A 61 12.44 11.69 -8.61
CA ASP A 61 13.75 11.57 -9.26
C ASP A 61 14.80 11.04 -8.27
N THR A 62 14.78 11.59 -7.05
CA THR A 62 15.63 11.08 -5.96
C THR A 62 15.27 9.64 -5.62
N ALA A 63 13.97 9.28 -5.63
CA ALA A 63 13.52 7.91 -5.40
C ALA A 63 14.01 6.95 -6.49
N ARG A 64 13.95 7.34 -7.76
CA ARG A 64 14.47 6.54 -8.88
C ARG A 64 15.98 6.37 -8.82
N THR A 65 16.71 7.41 -8.44
CA THR A 65 18.16 7.35 -8.22
C THR A 65 18.50 6.34 -7.12
N ALA A 66 17.78 6.40 -5.98
CA ALA A 66 17.95 5.46 -4.89
C ALA A 66 17.56 4.03 -5.29
N TYR A 67 16.50 3.86 -6.09
CA TYR A 67 16.08 2.57 -6.63
C TYR A 67 17.19 1.95 -7.49
N ALA A 68 17.75 2.70 -8.43
CA ALA A 68 18.87 2.24 -9.26
C ALA A 68 20.13 1.93 -8.44
N ALA A 69 20.41 2.70 -7.39
CA ALA A 69 21.51 2.43 -6.46
C ALA A 69 21.27 1.11 -5.71
N PHE A 70 20.07 0.87 -5.21
CA PHE A 70 19.66 -0.38 -4.57
C PHE A 70 19.94 -1.57 -5.49
N GLU A 71 19.48 -1.50 -6.74
CA GLU A 71 19.70 -2.59 -7.71
C GLU A 71 21.19 -2.86 -7.95
N ARG A 72 22.01 -1.82 -8.13
CA ARG A 72 23.47 -1.98 -8.32
C ARG A 72 24.13 -2.65 -7.12
N THR A 73 23.78 -2.21 -5.91
CA THR A 73 24.37 -2.73 -4.66
C THR A 73 24.02 -4.21 -4.47
N TRP A 74 22.76 -4.58 -4.69
CA TRP A 74 22.23 -5.88 -4.31
C TRP A 74 22.20 -6.91 -5.43
N SER A 75 22.39 -6.52 -6.70
CA SER A 75 22.33 -7.44 -7.84
C SER A 75 23.28 -8.65 -7.73
N LYS A 76 24.50 -8.42 -7.22
CA LYS A 76 25.50 -9.48 -7.02
C LYS A 76 25.40 -10.14 -5.65
N ARG A 77 25.10 -9.32 -4.60
CA ARG A 77 25.08 -9.77 -3.21
C ARG A 77 23.84 -10.58 -2.85
N CYS A 78 22.67 -10.16 -3.33
CA CYS A 78 21.36 -10.75 -3.03
C CYS A 78 20.42 -10.63 -4.24
N PRO A 79 20.62 -11.40 -5.33
CA PRO A 79 19.82 -11.25 -6.56
C PRO A 79 18.33 -11.49 -6.34
N GLY A 80 17.93 -12.38 -5.42
CA GLY A 80 16.53 -12.61 -5.05
C GLY A 80 15.83 -11.39 -4.45
N VAL A 81 16.57 -10.52 -3.75
CA VAL A 81 16.05 -9.25 -3.21
C VAL A 81 15.76 -8.27 -4.35
N VAL A 82 16.67 -8.17 -5.33
CA VAL A 82 16.47 -7.30 -6.51
C VAL A 82 15.31 -7.80 -7.36
N THR A 83 15.21 -9.10 -7.61
CA THR A 83 14.06 -9.69 -8.30
C THR A 83 12.75 -9.34 -7.60
N SER A 84 12.71 -9.49 -6.27
CA SER A 84 11.54 -9.11 -5.50
C SER A 84 11.24 -7.60 -5.58
N LEU A 85 12.22 -6.71 -5.57
CA LEU A 85 11.99 -5.28 -5.75
C LEU A 85 11.36 -4.99 -7.13
N ARG A 86 11.93 -5.58 -8.19
CA ARG A 86 11.45 -5.43 -9.58
C ARG A 86 10.02 -5.92 -9.81
N GLU A 87 9.56 -6.95 -9.10
CA GLU A 87 8.16 -7.38 -9.11
C GLU A 87 7.17 -6.27 -8.72
N GLY A 88 7.59 -5.33 -7.88
CA GLY A 88 6.81 -4.15 -7.54
C GLY A 88 6.98 -3.01 -8.53
N GLY A 89 8.13 -2.93 -9.18
CA GLY A 89 8.47 -1.94 -10.20
C GLY A 89 8.08 -0.53 -9.81
N ASP A 90 7.56 0.22 -10.78
CA ASP A 90 7.07 1.59 -10.60
C ASP A 90 5.86 1.69 -9.65
N GLU A 91 5.14 0.58 -9.40
CA GLU A 91 4.01 0.57 -8.46
C GLU A 91 4.42 0.92 -7.01
N VAL A 92 5.70 0.74 -6.65
CA VAL A 92 6.25 1.16 -5.36
C VAL A 92 6.33 2.68 -5.24
N LEU A 93 6.43 3.38 -6.37
CA LEU A 93 6.66 4.82 -6.46
C LEU A 93 5.39 5.62 -6.84
N THR A 94 4.26 4.96 -7.06
CA THR A 94 3.02 5.61 -7.54
C THR A 94 2.56 6.73 -6.60
N PHE A 95 2.74 6.60 -5.30
CA PHE A 95 2.31 7.60 -4.31
C PHE A 95 2.97 8.97 -4.50
N PHE A 96 4.15 9.05 -5.12
CA PHE A 96 4.83 10.32 -5.41
C PHE A 96 4.04 11.22 -6.36
N ARG A 97 3.10 10.68 -7.14
CA ARG A 97 2.21 11.44 -8.04
C ARG A 97 1.13 12.22 -7.29
N PHE A 98 1.01 12.04 -5.99
CA PHE A 98 -0.02 12.65 -5.14
C PHE A 98 0.58 13.71 -4.22
N PRO A 99 -0.23 14.59 -3.62
CA PRO A 99 0.26 15.61 -2.70
C PRO A 99 1.09 15.01 -1.57
N LYS A 100 2.22 15.64 -1.26
CA LYS A 100 3.18 15.17 -0.24
C LYS A 100 2.53 14.90 1.13
N ALA A 101 1.52 15.69 1.50
CA ALA A 101 0.77 15.49 2.75
C ALA A 101 0.06 14.11 2.84
N GLN A 102 -0.18 13.44 1.70
CA GLN A 102 -0.85 12.15 1.64
C GLN A 102 0.13 10.96 1.54
N TRP A 103 1.40 11.19 1.24
CA TRP A 103 2.37 10.12 0.97
C TRP A 103 2.46 9.08 2.08
N LYS A 104 2.43 9.52 3.34
CA LYS A 104 2.48 8.63 4.51
C LYS A 104 1.35 7.61 4.51
N THR A 105 0.15 8.04 4.14
CA THR A 105 -1.03 7.17 4.05
C THR A 105 -1.02 6.31 2.78
N LEU A 106 -0.69 6.91 1.63
CA LEU A 106 -0.82 6.25 0.33
C LEU A 106 0.21 5.14 0.10
N ARG A 107 1.37 5.17 0.75
CA ARG A 107 2.41 4.15 0.58
C ARG A 107 2.19 2.87 1.39
N THR A 108 1.11 2.76 2.19
CA THR A 108 0.85 1.59 3.03
C THR A 108 -0.61 1.18 3.04
N THR A 109 -0.89 -0.07 3.36
CA THR A 109 -2.23 -0.62 3.61
C THR A 109 -2.62 -0.57 5.08
N ASN A 110 -1.85 0.08 5.94
CA ASN A 110 -2.04 0.07 7.39
C ASN A 110 -3.45 0.51 7.83
N THR A 111 -4.08 1.43 7.09
CA THR A 111 -5.44 1.90 7.41
C THR A 111 -6.46 0.79 7.29
N ILE A 112 -6.44 0.02 6.20
CA ILE A 112 -7.37 -1.09 5.99
C ILE A 112 -7.01 -2.29 6.89
N GLU A 113 -5.74 -2.54 7.16
CA GLU A 113 -5.31 -3.58 8.08
C GLU A 113 -5.83 -3.32 9.49
N ARG A 114 -5.72 -2.07 9.98
CA ARG A 114 -6.26 -1.65 11.27
C ARG A 114 -7.78 -1.80 11.33
N LEU A 115 -8.49 -1.46 10.26
CA LEU A 115 -9.94 -1.67 10.17
C LEU A 115 -10.29 -3.16 10.28
N HIS A 116 -9.55 -4.03 9.59
CA HIS A 116 -9.76 -5.49 9.68
C HIS A 116 -9.45 -6.04 11.08
N GLU A 117 -8.45 -5.51 11.79
CA GLU A 117 -8.17 -5.88 13.18
C GLU A 117 -9.34 -5.49 14.10
N GLU A 118 -9.89 -4.28 13.92
CA GLU A 118 -11.07 -3.83 14.66
C GLU A 118 -12.30 -4.72 14.39
N PHE A 119 -12.52 -5.13 13.15
CA PHE A 119 -13.57 -6.08 12.81
C PHE A 119 -13.35 -7.43 13.51
N ARG A 120 -12.17 -8.02 13.37
CA ARG A 120 -11.84 -9.31 14.01
C ARG A 120 -12.04 -9.27 15.51
N ARG A 121 -11.64 -8.18 16.16
CA ARG A 121 -11.80 -8.02 17.61
C ARG A 121 -13.27 -8.06 18.04
N ARG A 122 -14.18 -7.48 17.25
CA ARG A 122 -15.61 -7.38 17.59
C ARG A 122 -16.42 -8.61 17.19
N VAL A 123 -15.96 -9.34 16.18
CA VAL A 123 -16.66 -10.55 15.71
C VAL A 123 -16.03 -11.83 16.23
N LYS A 124 -14.99 -11.75 17.06
CA LYS A 124 -14.25 -12.92 17.55
C LYS A 124 -15.12 -13.93 18.30
N THR A 125 -16.16 -13.47 18.98
CA THR A 125 -17.10 -14.31 19.75
C THR A 125 -18.22 -14.91 18.91
N GLN A 126 -18.35 -14.51 17.64
CA GLN A 126 -19.33 -15.07 16.72
C GLN A 126 -18.73 -16.28 16.01
N GLY A 127 -19.27 -17.46 16.29
CA GLY A 127 -18.76 -18.72 15.73
C GLY A 127 -18.97 -18.83 14.20
N SER A 128 -20.06 -18.27 13.69
CA SER A 128 -20.37 -18.20 12.27
C SER A 128 -21.34 -17.06 11.97
N LEU A 129 -21.35 -16.61 10.73
CA LEU A 129 -22.36 -15.68 10.20
C LEU A 129 -23.28 -16.44 9.24
N PRO A 130 -24.60 -16.20 9.26
CA PRO A 130 -25.55 -17.00 8.49
C PRO A 130 -25.43 -16.78 6.98
N SER A 131 -24.86 -15.65 6.54
CA SER A 131 -24.66 -15.35 5.13
C SER A 131 -23.62 -14.24 4.93
N GLU A 132 -23.16 -14.08 3.69
CA GLU A 132 -22.30 -12.96 3.28
C GLU A 132 -22.99 -11.61 3.51
N GLY A 133 -24.30 -11.51 3.18
CA GLY A 133 -25.09 -10.31 3.44
C GLY A 133 -25.13 -9.94 4.92
N ALA A 134 -25.28 -10.91 5.82
CA ALA A 134 -25.22 -10.67 7.26
C ALA A 134 -23.85 -10.16 7.71
N ALA A 135 -22.76 -10.66 7.12
CA ALA A 135 -21.42 -10.17 7.37
C ALA A 135 -21.27 -8.68 6.97
N VAL A 136 -21.74 -8.32 5.76
CA VAL A 136 -21.68 -6.94 5.26
C VAL A 136 -22.50 -6.00 6.15
N VAL A 137 -23.73 -6.38 6.53
CA VAL A 137 -24.59 -5.58 7.42
C VAL A 137 -23.92 -5.37 8.78
N LEU A 138 -23.36 -6.42 9.37
CA LEU A 138 -22.65 -6.31 10.66
C LEU A 138 -21.46 -5.36 10.57
N LEU A 139 -20.60 -5.54 9.57
CA LEU A 139 -19.42 -4.70 9.40
C LEU A 139 -19.78 -3.23 9.15
N PHE A 140 -20.81 -3.01 8.31
CA PHE A 140 -21.35 -1.67 8.07
C PHE A 140 -21.91 -1.05 9.36
N SER A 141 -22.69 -1.79 10.13
CA SER A 141 -23.27 -1.31 11.39
C SER A 141 -22.21 -0.88 12.39
N LEU A 142 -21.12 -1.65 12.52
CA LEU A 142 -20.01 -1.32 13.42
C LEU A 142 -19.36 0.04 13.07
N VAL A 143 -19.31 0.38 11.79
CA VAL A 143 -18.79 1.68 11.34
C VAL A 143 -19.85 2.77 11.46
N ALA A 144 -21.07 2.50 11.01
CA ALA A 144 -22.16 3.48 11.01
C ALA A 144 -22.60 3.93 12.41
N THR A 145 -22.52 3.03 13.40
CA THR A 145 -22.82 3.33 14.81
C THR A 145 -21.60 3.86 15.59
N GLU A 146 -20.52 4.19 14.89
CA GLU A 146 -19.26 4.67 15.48
C GLU A 146 -18.61 3.75 16.53
N GLN A 147 -18.99 2.49 16.60
CA GLN A 147 -18.30 1.50 17.43
C GLN A 147 -16.86 1.26 16.93
N ILE A 148 -16.65 1.42 15.62
CA ILE A 148 -15.32 1.54 15.02
C ILE A 148 -15.13 2.99 14.56
N LYS A 149 -14.31 3.73 15.28
CA LYS A 149 -13.98 5.12 14.92
C LYS A 149 -12.86 5.12 13.89
N LEU A 150 -13.18 5.51 12.66
CA LEU A 150 -12.20 5.75 11.62
C LEU A 150 -11.49 7.09 11.90
N ARG A 151 -10.16 7.06 11.99
CA ARG A 151 -9.38 8.29 12.11
C ARG A 151 -9.23 8.93 10.73
N ARG A 152 -9.28 10.25 10.69
CA ARG A 152 -8.95 11.01 9.48
C ARG A 152 -7.51 10.70 9.07
N ILE A 153 -7.30 10.53 7.77
CA ILE A 153 -5.97 10.31 7.21
C ILE A 153 -5.21 11.62 7.04
N ASP A 154 -3.89 11.58 7.08
CA ASP A 154 -3.07 12.76 6.82
C ASP A 154 -3.39 13.34 5.43
N GLY A 155 -3.59 14.65 5.35
CA GLY A 155 -3.93 15.35 4.11
C GLY A 155 -5.36 15.14 3.60
N TRP A 156 -6.28 14.62 4.39
CA TRP A 156 -7.67 14.35 4.01
C TRP A 156 -8.39 15.56 3.39
N GLN A 157 -8.11 16.78 3.85
CA GLN A 157 -8.71 18.01 3.31
C GLN A 157 -8.38 18.26 1.83
N LYS A 158 -7.26 17.70 1.35
CA LYS A 158 -6.81 17.83 -0.05
C LYS A 158 -7.38 16.76 -0.97
N ILE A 159 -8.11 15.76 -0.45
CA ILE A 159 -8.65 14.65 -1.25
C ILE A 159 -9.61 15.17 -2.31
N ALA A 160 -10.54 16.08 -1.95
CA ALA A 160 -11.51 16.63 -2.89
C ALA A 160 -10.81 17.37 -4.05
N THR A 161 -9.78 18.15 -3.77
CA THR A 161 -8.98 18.85 -4.79
C THR A 161 -8.29 17.89 -5.73
N VAL A 162 -7.70 16.81 -5.22
CA VAL A 162 -7.03 15.78 -6.04
C VAL A 162 -8.03 15.03 -6.91
N LEU A 163 -9.22 14.72 -6.38
CA LEU A 163 -10.27 14.04 -7.13
C LEU A 163 -10.80 14.93 -8.27
N SER A 164 -11.04 16.23 -8.01
CA SER A 164 -11.50 17.17 -9.05
C SER A 164 -10.47 17.35 -10.18
N GLN A 165 -9.19 17.43 -9.86
CA GLN A 165 -8.12 17.50 -10.86
C GLN A 165 -8.05 16.25 -11.76
N HIS A 166 -8.31 15.07 -11.22
CA HIS A 166 -8.32 13.83 -11.99
C HIS A 166 -9.57 13.66 -12.85
N THR A 167 -10.68 14.29 -12.47
CA THR A 167 -11.92 14.26 -13.25
C THR A 167 -11.83 15.22 -14.46
N ALA A 168 -11.17 16.37 -14.30
CA ALA A 168 -10.98 17.36 -15.37
C ALA A 168 -10.03 16.89 -16.50
N VAL A 169 -9.15 15.92 -16.23
CA VAL A 169 -8.23 15.34 -17.25
C VAL A 169 -8.89 14.19 -18.02
N ALA A 170 -10.07 13.72 -17.58
CA ALA A 170 -10.80 12.59 -18.19
C ALA A 170 -12.01 13.02 -19.03
N ALA A 171 -12.24 14.33 -19.16
CA ALA A 171 -13.23 14.96 -20.03
C ALA A 171 -12.54 15.58 -21.26
#